data_87219339e9a1f2030d8db363e48cccb8
#
_entry.id   87219339e9a1f2030d8db363e48cccb8
#
_cell.length_a   1.000
_cell.length_b   1.000
_cell.length_c   1.000
_cell.angle_alpha   90.00
_cell.angle_beta   90.00
_cell.angle_gamma   90.00
#
_symmetry.space_group_name_H-M   'P 1'
#
loop_
_entity.id
_entity.type
_entity.pdbx_description
1 polymer ?
#
loop_
_entity_poly.entity_id
_entity_poly.type
_entity_poly.pdbx_seq_one_letter_code
_entity_poly.pdbx_strand_id
1 'polypeptide(L)'
;FRRRGSVFRIIVVHKATMLRLFAQRSLTLSFVRRFAKELKFGAEGRAAMLEGVDVLANAVAGTMGPKGRNVVIEQSWGSPKITKDGVTVAKAIDFKDKYKNLGAKLVQDVANKANDEAGDGTTCATVLARAIAKEGFENISKGANPVEIRKGVMKAVDAIVTELKAMSRHIDSAEEISQVATISANGDATVGELISNAMKKVGKKGVITVKDGKTMKDELEIIEGMKFDRGYISPYFINTAKGAKVEYEKCLILFSEKKISQVTEVVPVLELANKHHKPLLIIAEDVEGEALTTMVLNRLKVGLQVVAVKAPGFGDNRKNTLADMAIATGGKVFGDEANLLKIEDVQIGDLGEAEEVSITKDDTLLLRGKGATADIEKRISLIEDEIEHSTSDYEKEKMNERLAKLSKGVAVLKVGGASEVEVNEKKDRVTDALNATRAAIEEGIVPGGGVALLRSAKVLGNVKVDNDDQKQGVRIVQRAVREPFATIVRNAGVDASIVLEKVLANSAVEFGYDALTDQYVNMIDAGIVDPTKVVRIALQDAAGVASLLATTECVVTELPKEEKDMHAAAGGMGGY
;
A
#
# COMPACT_ATOMS: atom_id res chain seq x y z
N PHE A 1 68.05 -32.63 24.05
CA PHE A 1 67.08 -32.85 25.18
C PHE A 1 67.02 -31.64 26.10
N ARG A 2 66.40 -30.50 25.71
CA ARG A 2 65.97 -29.37 26.54
C ARG A 2 65.42 -28.25 25.68
N ARG A 3 64.24 -28.41 25.13
CA ARG A 3 63.45 -27.31 24.51
C ARG A 3 62.02 -27.70 24.19
N ARG A 4 61.36 -28.49 25.03
CA ARG A 4 59.90 -28.80 24.84
C ARG A 4 59.03 -28.51 26.07
N GLY A 5 59.52 -27.77 27.08
CA GLY A 5 58.79 -27.48 28.33
C GLY A 5 58.13 -26.09 28.39
N SER A 6 58.47 -25.13 27.55
CA SER A 6 57.98 -23.75 27.68
C SER A 6 56.73 -23.40 26.86
N VAL A 7 56.43 -24.15 25.79
CA VAL A 7 55.29 -23.86 24.93
C VAL A 7 53.97 -24.35 25.54
N PHE A 8 53.99 -25.44 26.33
CA PHE A 8 52.78 -25.99 26.96
C PHE A 8 52.30 -25.14 28.17
N ARG A 9 53.16 -24.40 28.85
CA ARG A 9 52.76 -23.54 30.00
C ARG A 9 52.07 -22.26 29.56
N ILE A 10 52.42 -21.72 28.40
CA ILE A 10 51.81 -20.47 27.90
C ILE A 10 50.38 -20.72 27.37
N ILE A 11 50.11 -21.89 26.78
CA ILE A 11 48.77 -22.23 26.27
C ILE A 11 47.77 -22.50 27.38
N VAL A 12 48.22 -23.09 28.51
CA VAL A 12 47.32 -23.36 29.66
C VAL A 12 46.96 -22.12 30.42
N VAL A 13 47.88 -21.15 30.55
CA VAL A 13 47.62 -19.86 31.26
C VAL A 13 46.69 -18.99 30.40
N HIS A 14 46.84 -18.99 29.08
CA HIS A 14 45.92 -18.22 28.20
C HIS A 14 44.49 -18.81 28.16
N LYS A 15 44.34 -20.14 28.18
CA LYS A 15 43.00 -20.74 28.26
C LYS A 15 42.31 -20.49 29.61
N ALA A 16 43.02 -20.47 30.72
CA ALA A 16 42.43 -20.20 32.01
C ALA A 16 42.03 -18.71 32.18
N THR A 17 42.77 -17.80 31.56
CA THR A 17 42.46 -16.34 31.59
C THR A 17 41.30 -16.02 30.62
N MET A 18 41.25 -16.66 29.47
CA MET A 18 40.11 -16.51 28.52
C MET A 18 38.84 -17.10 29.10
N LEU A 19 38.89 -18.28 29.77
CA LEU A 19 37.72 -18.87 30.44
C LEU A 19 37.22 -18.01 31.61
N ARG A 20 38.07 -17.32 32.33
CA ARG A 20 37.67 -16.37 33.39
C ARG A 20 37.06 -15.07 32.79
N LEU A 21 37.57 -14.59 31.68
CA LEU A 21 36.99 -13.45 30.95
C LEU A 21 35.63 -13.79 30.30
N PHE A 22 35.46 -15.01 29.84
CA PHE A 22 34.14 -15.49 29.35
C PHE A 22 33.17 -15.73 30.50
N ALA A 23 33.59 -16.29 31.63
CA ALA A 23 32.73 -16.46 32.79
C ALA A 23 32.33 -15.13 33.47
N GLN A 24 33.18 -14.07 33.41
CA GLN A 24 32.78 -12.74 33.88
C GLN A 24 31.90 -11.99 32.90
N ARG A 25 31.91 -12.32 31.59
CA ARG A 25 30.97 -11.73 30.60
C ARG A 25 29.62 -12.46 30.54
N SER A 26 29.50 -13.69 31.01
CA SER A 26 28.21 -14.40 31.06
C SER A 26 27.37 -14.09 32.29
N LEU A 27 27.83 -13.24 33.20
CA LEU A 27 27.07 -12.74 34.36
C LEU A 27 26.66 -11.27 34.22
N THR A 28 26.77 -10.68 33.04
CA THR A 28 25.85 -9.61 32.71
C THR A 28 24.51 -10.25 32.40
N LEU A 29 23.77 -10.59 33.46
CA LEU A 29 22.33 -10.65 33.39
C LEU A 29 21.88 -9.53 32.46
N SER A 30 21.37 -9.88 31.29
CA SER A 30 20.55 -8.98 30.54
C SER A 30 19.38 -8.65 31.47
N PHE A 31 19.52 -7.59 32.23
CA PHE A 31 18.37 -6.91 32.78
C PHE A 31 17.55 -6.55 31.55
N VAL A 32 16.61 -7.40 31.19
CA VAL A 32 15.47 -7.00 30.40
C VAL A 32 14.85 -5.87 31.23
N ARG A 33 15.25 -4.64 30.93
CA ARG A 33 14.63 -3.46 31.50
C ARG A 33 13.16 -3.56 31.08
N ARG A 34 12.34 -4.11 31.93
CA ARG A 34 10.89 -4.00 31.81
C ARG A 34 10.62 -2.50 31.95
N PHE A 35 10.35 -1.85 30.85
CA PHE A 35 9.91 -0.47 30.88
C PHE A 35 8.63 -0.41 31.73
N ALA A 36 8.60 0.48 32.70
CA ALA A 36 7.41 0.74 33.48
C ALA A 36 6.29 1.19 32.53
N LYS A 37 5.07 0.72 32.81
CA LYS A 37 3.88 1.03 32.01
C LYS A 37 2.98 1.95 32.82
N GLU A 38 2.34 2.86 32.15
CA GLU A 38 1.27 3.69 32.67
C GLU A 38 -0.06 3.16 32.17
N LEU A 39 -1.05 3.07 33.03
CA LEU A 39 -2.37 2.54 32.70
C LEU A 39 -3.42 3.62 32.96
N LYS A 40 -4.35 3.77 32.00
CA LYS A 40 -5.60 4.53 32.19
C LYS A 40 -6.78 3.63 31.93
N PHE A 41 -7.79 3.73 32.79
CA PHE A 41 -8.96 2.87 32.75
C PHE A 41 -10.22 3.65 32.36
N GLY A 42 -11.20 2.94 31.84
CA GLY A 42 -12.56 3.40 31.63
C GLY A 42 -12.67 4.67 30.79
N ALA A 43 -13.46 5.61 31.26
CA ALA A 43 -13.76 6.85 30.54
C ALA A 43 -12.54 7.75 30.31
N GLU A 44 -11.57 7.78 31.25
CA GLU A 44 -10.38 8.64 31.14
C GLU A 44 -9.48 8.18 29.99
N GLY A 45 -9.22 6.87 29.90
CA GLY A 45 -8.40 6.28 28.81
C GLY A 45 -9.06 6.50 27.44
N ARG A 46 -10.38 6.26 27.35
CA ARG A 46 -11.16 6.46 26.14
C ARG A 46 -11.18 7.93 25.69
N ALA A 47 -11.37 8.88 26.62
CA ALA A 47 -11.39 10.30 26.31
C ALA A 47 -10.04 10.80 25.76
N ALA A 48 -8.93 10.36 26.38
CA ALA A 48 -7.60 10.74 25.91
C ALA A 48 -7.28 10.20 24.49
N MET A 49 -7.70 8.95 24.19
CA MET A 49 -7.57 8.41 22.82
C MET A 49 -8.46 9.16 21.83
N LEU A 50 -9.71 9.46 22.20
CA LEU A 50 -10.66 10.16 21.33
C LEU A 50 -10.15 11.56 20.94
N GLU A 51 -9.48 12.26 21.83
CA GLU A 51 -8.87 13.55 21.52
C GLU A 51 -7.83 13.44 20.39
N GLY A 52 -7.02 12.37 20.41
CA GLY A 52 -6.08 12.09 19.31
C GLY A 52 -6.79 11.76 18.00
N VAL A 53 -7.84 10.96 18.06
CA VAL A 53 -8.71 10.65 16.91
C VAL A 53 -9.33 11.93 16.32
N ASP A 54 -9.89 12.80 17.16
CA ASP A 54 -10.56 14.03 16.73
C ASP A 54 -9.57 15.01 16.05
N VAL A 55 -8.39 15.22 16.61
CA VAL A 55 -7.41 16.15 16.04
C VAL A 55 -6.91 15.64 14.69
N LEU A 56 -6.55 14.35 14.59
CA LEU A 56 -6.12 13.75 13.34
C LEU A 56 -7.22 13.81 12.28
N ALA A 57 -8.45 13.36 12.64
CA ALA A 57 -9.56 13.33 11.71
C ALA A 57 -9.98 14.73 11.24
N ASN A 58 -9.86 15.77 12.08
CA ASN A 58 -10.13 17.14 11.67
C ASN A 58 -9.11 17.66 10.63
N ALA A 59 -7.84 17.31 10.79
CA ALA A 59 -6.81 17.67 9.82
C ALA A 59 -7.08 17.01 8.46
N VAL A 60 -7.40 15.71 8.47
CA VAL A 60 -7.73 14.93 7.26
C VAL A 60 -9.05 15.39 6.63
N ALA A 61 -10.11 15.61 7.44
CA ALA A 61 -11.44 16.03 6.96
C ALA A 61 -11.41 17.34 6.17
N GLY A 62 -10.48 18.24 6.48
CA GLY A 62 -10.31 19.51 5.76
C GLY A 62 -9.91 19.35 4.29
N THR A 63 -9.40 18.19 3.88
CA THR A 63 -9.02 17.89 2.49
C THR A 63 -10.17 17.31 1.65
N MET A 64 -11.29 16.93 2.27
CA MET A 64 -12.37 16.18 1.66
C MET A 64 -13.21 16.99 0.68
N GLY A 65 -13.48 16.42 -0.49
CA GLY A 65 -14.38 16.96 -1.51
C GLY A 65 -13.75 18.01 -2.44
N PRO A 66 -14.55 18.54 -3.41
CA PRO A 66 -14.03 19.41 -4.45
C PRO A 66 -13.51 20.77 -3.93
N LYS A 67 -14.07 21.26 -2.81
CA LYS A 67 -13.60 22.48 -2.12
C LYS A 67 -12.72 22.16 -0.90
N GLY A 68 -12.20 20.93 -0.80
CA GLY A 68 -11.18 20.54 0.17
C GLY A 68 -9.89 21.35 0.00
N ARG A 69 -9.19 21.58 1.10
CA ARG A 69 -7.97 22.42 1.18
C ARG A 69 -6.73 21.58 1.35
N ASN A 70 -5.60 22.13 0.90
CA ASN A 70 -4.31 21.49 1.08
C ASN A 70 -3.85 21.54 2.55
N VAL A 71 -3.11 20.52 2.96
CA VAL A 71 -2.36 20.48 4.22
C VAL A 71 -0.88 20.62 3.90
N VAL A 72 -0.18 21.45 4.68
CA VAL A 72 1.27 21.64 4.58
C VAL A 72 1.95 20.82 5.67
N ILE A 73 2.88 19.96 5.29
CA ILE A 73 3.60 19.05 6.17
C ILE A 73 5.08 19.44 6.17
N GLU A 74 5.62 19.75 7.36
CA GLU A 74 7.04 19.94 7.54
C GLU A 74 7.80 18.63 7.31
N GLN A 75 8.93 18.69 6.60
CA GLN A 75 9.81 17.55 6.41
C GLN A 75 11.13 17.79 7.15
N SER A 76 11.71 16.74 7.73
CA SER A 76 13.01 16.81 8.40
C SER A 76 14.13 17.27 7.47
N TRP A 77 13.97 17.03 6.16
CA TRP A 77 14.92 17.42 5.10
C TRP A 77 14.14 17.80 3.83
N GLY A 78 14.55 18.89 3.19
CA GLY A 78 13.95 19.35 1.93
C GLY A 78 12.80 20.34 2.11
N SER A 79 12.04 20.56 1.04
CA SER A 79 10.90 21.48 1.04
C SER A 79 9.69 20.89 1.75
N PRO A 80 8.82 21.72 2.37
CA PRO A 80 7.55 21.24 2.92
C PRO A 80 6.73 20.49 1.87
N LYS A 81 6.06 19.39 2.27
CA LYS A 81 5.14 18.65 1.41
C LYS A 81 3.76 19.31 1.48
N ILE A 82 3.18 19.64 0.33
CA ILE A 82 1.81 20.13 0.20
C ILE A 82 0.99 18.99 -0.41
N THR A 83 -0.12 18.62 0.24
CA THR A 83 -0.93 17.47 -0.20
C THR A 83 -2.40 17.62 0.20
N LYS A 84 -3.28 16.94 -0.55
CA LYS A 84 -4.68 16.67 -0.18
C LYS A 84 -4.90 15.20 0.16
N ASP A 85 -3.89 14.34 -0.04
CA ASP A 85 -4.02 12.92 0.24
C ASP A 85 -4.17 12.65 1.74
N GLY A 86 -5.29 12.01 2.11
CA GLY A 86 -5.66 11.74 3.50
C GLY A 86 -4.68 10.81 4.20
N VAL A 87 -4.13 9.80 3.54
CA VAL A 87 -3.18 8.85 4.15
C VAL A 87 -1.84 9.53 4.44
N THR A 88 -1.36 10.38 3.54
CA THR A 88 -0.13 11.17 3.76
C THR A 88 -0.28 12.13 4.94
N VAL A 89 -1.43 12.83 5.02
CA VAL A 89 -1.73 13.73 6.15
C VAL A 89 -1.80 12.94 7.45
N ALA A 90 -2.53 11.81 7.46
CA ALA A 90 -2.66 10.97 8.65
C ALA A 90 -1.31 10.47 9.16
N LYS A 91 -0.44 9.95 8.27
CA LYS A 91 0.90 9.44 8.61
C LYS A 91 1.84 10.50 9.19
N ALA A 92 1.65 11.76 8.83
CA ALA A 92 2.50 12.86 9.29
C ALA A 92 2.17 13.35 10.71
N ILE A 93 1.04 12.90 11.29
CA ILE A 93 0.57 13.39 12.59
C ILE A 93 1.02 12.44 13.71
N ASP A 94 1.96 12.88 14.52
CA ASP A 94 2.39 12.22 15.75
C ASP A 94 2.27 13.15 16.95
N PHE A 95 1.79 12.63 18.09
CA PHE A 95 1.60 13.39 19.32
C PHE A 95 2.65 13.00 20.39
N LYS A 96 3.09 13.99 21.15
CA LYS A 96 3.96 13.76 22.33
C LYS A 96 3.22 12.97 23.42
N ASP A 97 1.92 13.26 23.63
CA ASP A 97 1.07 12.51 24.54
C ASP A 97 0.81 11.12 23.95
N LYS A 98 1.24 10.10 24.67
CA LYS A 98 1.17 8.70 24.22
C LYS A 98 -0.25 8.17 24.10
N TYR A 99 -1.17 8.64 24.93
CA TYR A 99 -2.57 8.22 24.87
C TYR A 99 -3.27 8.82 23.66
N LYS A 100 -3.05 10.11 23.39
CA LYS A 100 -3.53 10.77 22.17
C LYS A 100 -2.91 10.13 20.93
N ASN A 101 -1.61 9.85 20.99
CA ASN A 101 -0.90 9.23 19.88
C ASN A 101 -1.43 7.83 19.57
N LEU A 102 -1.79 7.05 20.60
CA LEU A 102 -2.37 5.73 20.40
C LEU A 102 -3.70 5.78 19.66
N GLY A 103 -4.58 6.73 20.04
CA GLY A 103 -5.85 6.97 19.34
C GLY A 103 -5.63 7.40 17.88
N ALA A 104 -4.70 8.32 17.65
CA ALA A 104 -4.34 8.75 16.29
C ALA A 104 -3.80 7.60 15.45
N LYS A 105 -2.92 6.76 16.00
CA LYS A 105 -2.36 5.60 15.27
C LYS A 105 -3.41 4.60 14.85
N LEU A 106 -4.41 4.34 15.67
CA LEU A 106 -5.52 3.46 15.29
C LEU A 106 -6.31 3.99 14.08
N VAL A 107 -6.47 5.30 13.97
CA VAL A 107 -7.11 5.90 12.78
C VAL A 107 -6.16 5.99 11.60
N GLN A 108 -4.86 6.17 11.83
CA GLN A 108 -3.84 6.02 10.78
C GLN A 108 -3.88 4.61 10.16
N ASP A 109 -4.06 3.57 10.99
CA ASP A 109 -4.18 2.19 10.51
C ASP A 109 -5.42 1.99 9.64
N VAL A 110 -6.55 2.65 9.97
CA VAL A 110 -7.75 2.65 9.11
C VAL A 110 -7.44 3.27 7.73
N ALA A 111 -6.79 4.43 7.71
CA ALA A 111 -6.44 5.10 6.47
C ALA A 111 -5.43 4.29 5.64
N ASN A 112 -4.43 3.67 6.29
CA ASN A 112 -3.46 2.79 5.64
C ASN A 112 -4.14 1.57 5.02
N LYS A 113 -5.02 0.91 5.76
CA LYS A 113 -5.71 -0.28 5.29
C LYS A 113 -6.63 0.01 4.11
N ALA A 114 -7.40 1.11 4.18
CA ALA A 114 -8.22 1.56 3.05
C ALA A 114 -7.35 1.85 1.81
N ASN A 115 -6.18 2.46 1.99
CA ASN A 115 -5.22 2.70 0.92
C ASN A 115 -4.66 1.40 0.33
N ASP A 116 -4.30 0.42 1.18
CA ASP A 116 -3.70 -0.85 0.74
C ASP A 116 -4.73 -1.72 -0.02
N GLU A 117 -6.02 -1.72 0.39
CA GLU A 117 -7.06 -2.56 -0.21
C GLU A 117 -7.77 -1.92 -1.40
N ALA A 118 -7.99 -0.60 -1.37
CA ALA A 118 -8.73 0.12 -2.42
C ALA A 118 -7.89 1.17 -3.17
N GLY A 119 -6.79 1.62 -2.57
CA GLY A 119 -5.90 2.64 -3.14
C GLY A 119 -6.48 4.06 -3.14
N ASP A 120 -7.67 4.26 -2.54
CA ASP A 120 -8.37 5.54 -2.41
C ASP A 120 -9.34 5.49 -1.21
N GLY A 121 -10.06 6.58 -0.91
CA GLY A 121 -11.09 6.66 0.12
C GLY A 121 -10.55 6.82 1.55
N THR A 122 -9.28 7.09 1.71
CA THR A 122 -8.59 7.23 3.02
C THR A 122 -9.21 8.31 3.91
N THR A 123 -9.58 9.45 3.32
CA THR A 123 -10.26 10.55 4.00
C THR A 123 -11.66 10.15 4.47
N CYS A 124 -12.42 9.45 3.63
CA CYS A 124 -13.77 8.95 3.98
C CYS A 124 -13.69 7.95 5.14
N ALA A 125 -12.76 7.01 5.09
CA ALA A 125 -12.52 6.02 6.13
C ALA A 125 -12.17 6.68 7.48
N THR A 126 -11.29 7.69 7.46
CA THR A 126 -10.91 8.48 8.65
C THR A 126 -12.10 9.21 9.29
N VAL A 127 -12.92 9.86 8.46
CA VAL A 127 -14.11 10.61 8.92
C VAL A 127 -15.16 9.65 9.51
N LEU A 128 -15.38 8.50 8.88
CA LEU A 128 -16.29 7.46 9.37
C LEU A 128 -15.79 6.86 10.70
N ALA A 129 -14.49 6.54 10.79
CA ALA A 129 -13.90 5.99 12.02
C ALA A 129 -14.07 6.93 13.21
N ARG A 130 -13.79 8.23 13.01
CA ARG A 130 -14.07 9.26 14.03
C ARG A 130 -15.52 9.28 14.44
N ALA A 131 -16.45 9.32 13.48
CA ALA A 131 -17.88 9.42 13.77
C ALA A 131 -18.36 8.21 14.57
N ILE A 132 -17.97 6.99 14.18
CA ILE A 132 -18.35 5.77 14.89
C ILE A 132 -17.72 5.72 16.29
N ALA A 133 -16.45 6.09 16.44
CA ALA A 133 -15.76 6.09 17.73
C ALA A 133 -16.39 7.08 18.71
N LYS A 134 -16.66 8.30 18.26
CA LYS A 134 -17.26 9.37 19.07
C LYS A 134 -18.65 8.98 19.58
N GLU A 135 -19.54 8.57 18.69
CA GLU A 135 -20.89 8.11 19.04
C GLU A 135 -20.85 6.84 19.90
N GLY A 136 -19.91 5.93 19.64
CA GLY A 136 -19.69 4.72 20.43
C GLY A 136 -19.31 5.04 21.87
N PHE A 137 -18.30 5.88 22.08
CA PHE A 137 -17.88 6.31 23.42
C PHE A 137 -18.99 7.06 24.19
N GLU A 138 -19.74 7.90 23.48
CA GLU A 138 -20.86 8.62 24.13
C GLU A 138 -21.94 7.65 24.66
N ASN A 139 -22.31 6.64 23.88
CA ASN A 139 -23.30 5.64 24.29
C ASN A 139 -22.79 4.75 25.44
N ILE A 140 -21.51 4.35 25.39
CA ILE A 140 -20.89 3.55 26.46
C ILE A 140 -20.78 4.35 27.76
N SER A 141 -20.48 5.64 27.68
CA SER A 141 -20.45 6.52 28.84
C SER A 141 -21.84 6.68 29.51
N LYS A 142 -22.91 6.43 28.77
CA LYS A 142 -24.30 6.38 29.26
C LYS A 142 -24.68 5.00 29.81
N GLY A 143 -23.76 4.02 29.84
CA GLY A 143 -23.95 2.71 30.45
C GLY A 143 -24.31 1.58 29.49
N ALA A 144 -24.27 1.80 28.17
CA ALA A 144 -24.53 0.75 27.19
C ALA A 144 -23.39 -0.29 27.16
N ASN A 145 -23.73 -1.55 26.88
CA ASN A 145 -22.77 -2.63 26.81
C ASN A 145 -21.90 -2.53 25.53
N PRO A 146 -20.58 -2.30 25.65
CA PRO A 146 -19.72 -2.09 24.50
C PRO A 146 -19.64 -3.28 23.54
N VAL A 147 -19.75 -4.52 24.05
CA VAL A 147 -19.71 -5.73 23.23
C VAL A 147 -20.98 -5.85 22.38
N GLU A 148 -22.14 -5.54 22.95
CA GLU A 148 -23.40 -5.56 22.23
C GLU A 148 -23.51 -4.40 21.23
N ILE A 149 -23.01 -3.20 21.58
CA ILE A 149 -22.88 -2.08 20.64
C ILE A 149 -22.07 -2.52 19.43
N ARG A 150 -20.89 -3.14 19.62
CA ARG A 150 -20.06 -3.64 18.54
C ARG A 150 -20.80 -4.63 17.62
N LYS A 151 -21.56 -5.58 18.18
CA LYS A 151 -22.38 -6.49 17.39
C LYS A 151 -23.42 -5.73 16.54
N GLY A 152 -24.07 -4.73 17.13
CA GLY A 152 -25.03 -3.88 16.43
C GLY A 152 -24.39 -3.08 15.29
N VAL A 153 -23.20 -2.51 15.53
CA VAL A 153 -22.41 -1.81 14.50
C VAL A 153 -22.09 -2.75 13.33
N MET A 154 -21.60 -3.96 13.61
CA MET A 154 -21.25 -4.91 12.53
C MET A 154 -22.48 -5.36 11.72
N LYS A 155 -23.61 -5.69 12.38
CA LYS A 155 -24.89 -5.99 11.69
C LYS A 155 -25.34 -4.84 10.78
N ALA A 156 -25.17 -3.60 11.21
CA ALA A 156 -25.51 -2.42 10.42
C ALA A 156 -24.59 -2.26 9.21
N VAL A 157 -23.30 -2.48 9.38
CA VAL A 157 -22.31 -2.42 8.29
C VAL A 157 -22.59 -3.47 7.23
N ASP A 158 -22.89 -4.72 7.63
CA ASP A 158 -23.21 -5.81 6.70
C ASP A 158 -24.47 -5.47 5.88
N ALA A 159 -25.48 -4.87 6.51
CA ALA A 159 -26.68 -4.42 5.81
C ALA A 159 -26.40 -3.31 4.79
N ILE A 160 -25.59 -2.31 5.16
CA ILE A 160 -25.19 -1.23 4.25
C ILE A 160 -24.34 -1.75 3.09
N VAL A 161 -23.38 -2.66 3.37
CA VAL A 161 -22.55 -3.27 2.33
C VAL A 161 -23.40 -4.03 1.31
N THR A 162 -24.41 -4.75 1.78
CA THR A 162 -25.35 -5.45 0.91
C THR A 162 -26.13 -4.47 0.03
N GLU A 163 -26.59 -3.37 0.58
CA GLU A 163 -27.30 -2.32 -0.16
C GLU A 163 -26.40 -1.59 -1.15
N LEU A 164 -25.17 -1.26 -0.77
CA LEU A 164 -24.17 -0.66 -1.68
C LEU A 164 -23.91 -1.54 -2.90
N LYS A 165 -23.76 -2.87 -2.70
CA LYS A 165 -23.61 -3.82 -3.80
C LYS A 165 -24.86 -3.90 -4.69
N ALA A 166 -26.05 -3.78 -4.11
CA ALA A 166 -27.30 -3.77 -4.87
C ALA A 166 -27.49 -2.46 -5.68
N MET A 167 -26.98 -1.34 -5.19
CA MET A 167 -26.98 -0.05 -5.90
C MET A 167 -25.87 0.07 -6.94
N SER A 168 -24.87 -0.81 -6.89
CA SER A 168 -23.70 -0.73 -7.76
C SER A 168 -24.05 -0.96 -9.22
N ARG A 169 -23.51 -0.13 -10.10
CA ARG A 169 -23.62 -0.23 -11.55
C ARG A 169 -22.25 -0.50 -12.16
N HIS A 170 -22.14 -1.54 -12.98
CA HIS A 170 -20.91 -1.83 -13.71
C HIS A 170 -20.61 -0.74 -14.74
N ILE A 171 -19.32 -0.45 -14.93
CA ILE A 171 -18.82 0.50 -15.92
C ILE A 171 -18.24 -0.24 -17.13
N ASP A 172 -18.67 0.17 -18.31
CA ASP A 172 -18.22 -0.41 -19.58
C ASP A 172 -17.66 0.62 -20.55
N SER A 173 -18.12 1.88 -20.46
CA SER A 173 -17.71 2.93 -21.38
C SER A 173 -16.41 3.63 -20.93
N ALA A 174 -15.66 4.15 -21.92
CA ALA A 174 -14.46 4.94 -21.66
C ALA A 174 -14.78 6.31 -21.03
N GLU A 175 -16.00 6.81 -21.25
CA GLU A 175 -16.49 8.05 -20.67
C GLU A 175 -16.73 7.89 -19.17
N GLU A 176 -17.36 6.80 -18.74
CA GLU A 176 -17.53 6.49 -17.32
C GLU A 176 -16.18 6.29 -16.60
N ILE A 177 -15.22 5.63 -17.27
CA ILE A 177 -13.84 5.50 -16.76
C ILE A 177 -13.21 6.89 -16.56
N SER A 178 -13.36 7.79 -17.54
CA SER A 178 -12.85 9.15 -17.44
C SER A 178 -13.53 9.94 -16.32
N GLN A 179 -14.83 9.77 -16.12
CA GLN A 179 -15.58 10.42 -15.02
C GLN A 179 -15.06 9.98 -13.65
N VAL A 180 -14.93 8.68 -13.41
CA VAL A 180 -14.37 8.15 -12.15
C VAL A 180 -12.97 8.73 -11.90
N ALA A 181 -12.09 8.67 -12.90
CA ALA A 181 -10.74 9.17 -12.78
C ALA A 181 -10.70 10.69 -12.52
N THR A 182 -11.59 11.46 -13.16
CA THR A 182 -11.71 12.91 -12.96
C THR A 182 -12.14 13.25 -11.54
N ILE A 183 -13.14 12.55 -11.00
CA ILE A 183 -13.61 12.78 -9.63
C ILE A 183 -12.54 12.45 -8.61
N SER A 184 -11.89 11.31 -8.70
CA SER A 184 -10.81 10.93 -7.81
C SER A 184 -9.57 11.84 -7.95
N ALA A 185 -9.36 12.42 -9.16
CA ALA A 185 -8.34 13.45 -9.39
C ALA A 185 -8.78 14.87 -8.92
N ASN A 186 -9.76 15.01 -8.04
CA ASN A 186 -10.29 16.29 -7.56
C ASN A 186 -10.87 17.20 -8.64
N GLY A 187 -11.47 16.64 -9.69
CA GLY A 187 -12.10 17.36 -10.80
C GLY A 187 -11.15 17.72 -11.96
N ASP A 188 -9.94 17.16 -11.99
CA ASP A 188 -8.99 17.37 -13.08
C ASP A 188 -9.33 16.48 -14.28
N ALA A 189 -10.03 17.05 -15.27
CA ALA A 189 -10.45 16.35 -16.47
C ALA A 189 -9.25 15.87 -17.32
N THR A 190 -8.11 16.55 -17.26
CA THR A 190 -6.91 16.15 -18.03
C THR A 190 -6.35 14.84 -17.53
N VAL A 191 -6.33 14.63 -16.22
CA VAL A 191 -5.95 13.36 -15.60
C VAL A 191 -6.95 12.26 -15.95
N GLY A 192 -8.27 12.56 -15.94
CA GLY A 192 -9.32 11.62 -16.32
C GLY A 192 -9.16 11.11 -17.75
N GLU A 193 -8.92 12.01 -18.71
CA GLU A 193 -8.68 11.65 -20.10
C GLU A 193 -7.40 10.83 -20.30
N LEU A 194 -6.31 11.19 -19.61
CA LEU A 194 -5.05 10.45 -19.68
C LEU A 194 -5.20 9.00 -19.22
N ILE A 195 -5.89 8.77 -18.07
CA ILE A 195 -6.13 7.44 -17.54
C ILE A 195 -7.05 6.65 -18.47
N SER A 196 -8.14 7.24 -18.96
CA SER A 196 -9.04 6.59 -19.91
C SER A 196 -8.33 6.20 -21.20
N ASN A 197 -7.48 7.09 -21.75
CA ASN A 197 -6.68 6.80 -22.94
C ASN A 197 -5.62 5.72 -22.69
N ALA A 198 -5.00 5.71 -21.51
CA ALA A 198 -4.08 4.64 -21.12
C ALA A 198 -4.80 3.29 -21.08
N MET A 199 -5.97 3.23 -20.43
CA MET A 199 -6.76 1.99 -20.34
C MET A 199 -7.30 1.51 -21.69
N LYS A 200 -7.65 2.42 -22.61
CA LYS A 200 -8.02 2.05 -23.99
C LYS A 200 -6.87 1.32 -24.70
N LYS A 201 -5.63 1.77 -24.49
CA LYS A 201 -4.45 1.23 -25.18
C LYS A 201 -3.99 -0.11 -24.59
N VAL A 202 -3.88 -0.20 -23.26
CA VAL A 202 -3.39 -1.42 -22.59
C VAL A 202 -4.50 -2.37 -22.15
N GLY A 203 -5.75 -1.94 -22.23
CA GLY A 203 -6.94 -2.70 -21.79
C GLY A 203 -7.29 -2.48 -20.32
N LYS A 204 -8.51 -2.86 -19.90
CA LYS A 204 -9.05 -2.69 -18.53
C LYS A 204 -8.17 -3.34 -17.44
N LYS A 205 -7.56 -4.49 -17.74
CA LYS A 205 -6.62 -5.21 -16.86
C LYS A 205 -5.13 -4.88 -17.14
N GLY A 206 -4.85 -3.94 -18.04
CA GLY A 206 -3.50 -3.57 -18.45
C GLY A 206 -2.71 -2.86 -17.34
N VAL A 207 -1.39 -2.92 -17.44
CA VAL A 207 -0.50 -2.29 -16.47
C VAL A 207 -0.33 -0.80 -16.81
N ILE A 208 -0.66 0.05 -15.86
CA ILE A 208 -0.42 1.50 -15.94
C ILE A 208 0.45 1.89 -14.74
N THR A 209 1.53 2.60 -14.99
CA THR A 209 2.46 3.11 -13.97
C THR A 209 2.58 4.61 -14.07
N VAL A 210 2.83 5.28 -12.94
CA VAL A 210 3.00 6.73 -12.86
C VAL A 210 4.46 7.04 -12.55
N LYS A 211 5.10 7.90 -13.35
CA LYS A 211 6.49 8.33 -13.17
C LYS A 211 6.59 9.85 -13.23
N ASP A 212 7.70 10.37 -12.67
CA ASP A 212 8.02 11.78 -12.78
C ASP A 212 8.40 12.10 -14.24
N GLY A 213 7.74 13.08 -14.82
CA GLY A 213 8.06 13.63 -16.14
C GLY A 213 9.26 14.59 -16.06
N LYS A 214 9.91 14.80 -17.19
CA LYS A 214 10.98 15.79 -17.34
C LYS A 214 10.50 17.09 -17.97
N THR A 215 9.23 17.11 -18.37
CA THR A 215 8.59 18.23 -19.07
C THR A 215 7.54 18.89 -18.18
N MET A 216 7.03 20.05 -18.58
CA MET A 216 5.93 20.73 -17.88
C MET A 216 4.55 20.11 -18.15
N LYS A 217 4.46 19.22 -19.14
CA LYS A 217 3.21 18.58 -19.57
C LYS A 217 3.20 17.11 -19.18
N ASP A 218 2.00 16.59 -18.95
CA ASP A 218 1.81 15.17 -18.77
C ASP A 218 1.89 14.45 -20.11
N GLU A 219 2.51 13.27 -20.10
CA GLU A 219 2.71 12.46 -21.29
C GLU A 219 2.29 11.01 -21.02
N LEU A 220 1.64 10.41 -22.02
CA LEU A 220 1.33 8.98 -22.01
C LEU A 220 2.24 8.26 -23.01
N GLU A 221 3.11 7.41 -22.50
CA GLU A 221 3.98 6.54 -23.31
C GLU A 221 3.55 5.08 -23.13
N ILE A 222 3.46 4.33 -24.24
CA ILE A 222 3.29 2.88 -24.18
C ILE A 222 4.66 2.26 -24.40
N ILE A 223 5.09 1.45 -23.45
CA ILE A 223 6.43 0.84 -23.43
C ILE A 223 6.26 -0.67 -23.37
N GLU A 224 7.03 -1.40 -24.16
CA GLU A 224 7.13 -2.85 -24.03
C GLU A 224 7.66 -3.21 -22.64
N GLY A 225 6.99 -4.13 -21.97
CA GLY A 225 7.36 -4.51 -20.62
C GLY A 225 6.28 -5.28 -19.89
N MET A 226 6.59 -5.72 -18.69
CA MET A 226 5.66 -6.46 -17.86
C MET A 226 5.82 -6.11 -16.38
N LYS A 227 4.70 -6.24 -15.66
CA LYS A 227 4.63 -6.11 -14.21
C LYS A 227 4.12 -7.41 -13.60
N PHE A 228 4.67 -7.79 -12.45
CA PHE A 228 4.15 -8.90 -11.65
C PHE A 228 4.18 -8.59 -10.14
N ASP A 229 3.29 -9.24 -9.40
CA ASP A 229 2.99 -8.95 -8.00
C ASP A 229 3.93 -9.73 -7.06
N ARG A 230 5.21 -9.43 -7.14
CA ARG A 230 6.26 -9.89 -6.21
C ARG A 230 7.31 -8.81 -6.08
N GLY A 231 7.66 -8.45 -4.86
CA GLY A 231 8.68 -7.46 -4.55
C GLY A 231 10.00 -8.06 -4.08
N TYR A 232 10.89 -7.21 -3.61
CA TYR A 232 12.20 -7.65 -3.13
C TYR A 232 12.08 -8.55 -1.88
N ILE A 233 12.92 -9.58 -1.80
CA ILE A 233 12.96 -10.54 -0.67
C ILE A 233 13.47 -9.86 0.61
N SER A 234 14.37 -8.88 0.49
CA SER A 234 14.97 -8.21 1.63
C SER A 234 15.01 -6.69 1.48
N PRO A 235 14.64 -5.91 2.50
CA PRO A 235 14.73 -4.45 2.49
C PRO A 235 16.16 -3.92 2.30
N TYR A 236 17.17 -4.73 2.60
CA TYR A 236 18.58 -4.36 2.41
C TYR A 236 18.96 -4.14 0.94
N PHE A 237 18.12 -4.54 -0.01
CA PHE A 237 18.32 -4.27 -1.43
C PHE A 237 17.90 -2.86 -1.87
N ILE A 238 17.15 -2.12 -1.08
CA ILE A 238 16.69 -0.77 -1.41
C ILE A 238 17.87 0.14 -1.73
N ASN A 239 17.77 0.87 -2.85
CA ASN A 239 18.80 1.81 -3.31
C ASN A 239 18.30 3.25 -3.48
N THR A 240 17.00 3.48 -3.32
CA THR A 240 16.41 4.81 -3.44
C THR A 240 16.27 5.48 -2.08
N ALA A 241 16.47 6.80 -2.02
CA ALA A 241 16.33 7.59 -0.79
C ALA A 241 14.85 7.82 -0.42
N LYS A 242 13.95 7.78 -1.41
CA LYS A 242 12.50 7.98 -1.23
C LYS A 242 11.75 6.77 -1.81
N GLY A 243 10.69 6.32 -1.12
CA GLY A 243 9.75 5.33 -1.62
C GLY A 243 10.15 3.87 -1.44
N ALA A 244 11.21 3.56 -0.70
CA ALA A 244 11.65 2.18 -0.39
C ALA A 244 11.63 1.24 -1.60
N LYS A 245 12.26 1.65 -2.72
CA LYS A 245 12.31 0.94 -3.99
C LYS A 245 13.72 0.51 -4.35
N VAL A 246 13.82 -0.43 -5.29
CA VAL A 246 15.06 -0.75 -6.01
C VAL A 246 14.86 -0.32 -7.47
N GLU A 247 15.72 0.54 -7.98
CA GLU A 247 15.67 1.02 -9.36
C GLU A 247 17.03 0.77 -10.01
N TYR A 248 17.03 0.05 -11.14
CA TYR A 248 18.20 -0.27 -11.93
C TYR A 248 17.99 0.06 -13.40
N GLU A 249 19.03 0.54 -14.04
CA GLU A 249 19.12 0.72 -15.49
C GLU A 249 20.04 -0.34 -16.10
N LYS A 250 19.68 -0.84 -17.29
CA LYS A 250 20.44 -1.88 -18.05
C LYS A 250 20.75 -3.11 -17.20
N CYS A 251 19.73 -3.61 -16.53
CA CYS A 251 19.82 -4.69 -15.55
C CYS A 251 19.88 -6.05 -16.22
N LEU A 252 20.80 -6.89 -15.77
CA LEU A 252 20.84 -8.32 -16.10
C LEU A 252 19.82 -9.07 -15.23
N ILE A 253 19.20 -10.12 -15.80
CA ILE A 253 18.15 -10.86 -15.12
C ILE A 253 18.45 -12.35 -15.21
N LEU A 254 18.51 -13.01 -14.04
CA LEU A 254 18.58 -14.47 -13.94
C LEU A 254 17.19 -15.02 -13.60
N PHE A 255 16.74 -16.02 -14.35
CA PHE A 255 15.49 -16.74 -14.09
C PHE A 255 15.78 -18.16 -13.62
N SER A 256 15.20 -18.58 -12.49
CA SER A 256 15.35 -19.95 -11.96
C SER A 256 14.00 -20.53 -11.54
N GLU A 257 13.70 -21.75 -11.99
CA GLU A 257 12.53 -22.51 -11.52
C GLU A 257 12.71 -23.07 -10.12
N LYS A 258 13.97 -23.25 -9.69
CA LYS A 258 14.31 -23.82 -8.38
C LYS A 258 14.66 -22.74 -7.39
N LYS A 259 14.62 -23.13 -6.12
CA LYS A 259 15.13 -22.33 -5.02
C LYS A 259 16.65 -22.21 -5.12
N ILE A 260 17.16 -21.05 -4.75
CA ILE A 260 18.59 -20.77 -4.66
C ILE A 260 18.94 -20.60 -3.19
N SER A 261 19.71 -21.54 -2.63
CA SER A 261 20.08 -21.52 -1.22
C SER A 261 21.59 -21.57 -0.96
N GLN A 262 22.36 -22.09 -1.91
CA GLN A 262 23.80 -22.29 -1.76
C GLN A 262 24.61 -21.13 -2.36
N VAL A 263 25.75 -20.83 -1.75
CA VAL A 263 26.67 -19.79 -2.23
C VAL A 263 27.21 -20.12 -3.64
N THR A 264 27.47 -21.40 -3.89
CA THR A 264 27.99 -21.91 -5.17
C THR A 264 27.08 -21.60 -6.36
N GLU A 265 25.77 -21.50 -6.14
CA GLU A 265 24.79 -21.17 -7.18
C GLU A 265 24.78 -19.65 -7.52
N VAL A 266 25.12 -18.80 -6.55
CA VAL A 266 24.99 -17.34 -6.69
C VAL A 266 26.29 -16.69 -7.15
N VAL A 267 27.44 -17.18 -6.68
CA VAL A 267 28.75 -16.55 -6.93
C VAL A 267 29.04 -16.38 -8.42
N PRO A 268 28.86 -17.38 -9.32
CA PRO A 268 29.17 -17.22 -10.75
C PRO A 268 28.38 -16.08 -11.39
N VAL A 269 27.10 -15.92 -11.01
CA VAL A 269 26.24 -14.86 -11.55
C VAL A 269 26.65 -13.48 -11.03
N LEU A 270 27.01 -13.39 -9.73
CA LEU A 270 27.51 -12.14 -9.12
C LEU A 270 28.84 -11.72 -9.75
N GLU A 271 29.73 -12.65 -10.04
CA GLU A 271 31.01 -12.38 -10.73
C GLU A 271 30.78 -11.88 -12.15
N LEU A 272 29.84 -12.47 -12.91
CA LEU A 272 29.45 -12.00 -14.23
C LEU A 272 28.91 -10.57 -14.18
N ALA A 273 27.99 -10.27 -13.26
CA ALA A 273 27.43 -8.95 -13.10
C ALA A 273 28.51 -7.91 -12.73
N ASN A 274 29.39 -8.26 -11.81
CA ASN A 274 30.51 -7.42 -11.39
C ASN A 274 31.50 -7.17 -12.54
N LYS A 275 31.86 -8.20 -13.30
CA LYS A 275 32.76 -8.11 -14.45
C LYS A 275 32.22 -7.17 -15.55
N HIS A 276 30.92 -7.17 -15.76
CA HIS A 276 30.27 -6.33 -16.77
C HIS A 276 29.77 -4.98 -16.21
N HIS A 277 29.98 -4.72 -14.92
CA HIS A 277 29.52 -3.50 -14.22
C HIS A 277 28.02 -3.22 -14.43
N LYS A 278 27.19 -4.28 -14.50
CA LYS A 278 25.76 -4.19 -14.67
C LYS A 278 25.03 -4.62 -13.38
N PRO A 279 23.91 -3.97 -13.05
CA PRO A 279 23.01 -4.45 -11.99
C PRO A 279 22.49 -5.86 -12.30
N LEU A 280 22.17 -6.62 -11.27
CA LEU A 280 21.65 -7.98 -11.38
C LEU A 280 20.34 -8.13 -10.60
N LEU A 281 19.30 -8.59 -11.28
CA LEU A 281 18.06 -9.07 -10.71
C LEU A 281 18.01 -10.59 -10.78
N ILE A 282 17.76 -11.26 -9.65
CA ILE A 282 17.52 -12.70 -9.60
C ILE A 282 16.05 -12.95 -9.34
N ILE A 283 15.38 -13.66 -10.25
CA ILE A 283 13.99 -14.10 -10.12
C ILE A 283 14.00 -15.63 -10.01
N ALA A 284 13.73 -16.13 -8.82
CA ALA A 284 13.75 -17.56 -8.53
C ALA A 284 12.52 -17.99 -7.73
N GLU A 285 12.25 -19.30 -7.62
CA GLU A 285 11.18 -19.79 -6.74
C GLU A 285 11.31 -19.21 -5.34
N ASP A 286 12.50 -19.23 -4.77
CA ASP A 286 12.89 -18.52 -3.55
C ASP A 286 14.40 -18.30 -3.53
N VAL A 287 14.85 -17.29 -2.77
CA VAL A 287 16.28 -17.09 -2.49
C VAL A 287 16.44 -16.99 -0.97
N GLU A 288 17.10 -17.98 -0.39
CA GLU A 288 17.18 -18.11 1.06
C GLU A 288 18.58 -18.52 1.55
N GLY A 289 18.76 -18.60 2.86
CA GLY A 289 19.96 -19.16 3.50
C GLY A 289 21.24 -18.39 3.20
N GLU A 290 22.28 -19.14 2.82
CA GLU A 290 23.62 -18.60 2.56
C GLU A 290 23.66 -17.76 1.28
N ALA A 291 22.87 -18.11 0.26
CA ALA A 291 22.77 -17.36 -0.98
C ALA A 291 22.27 -15.94 -0.74
N LEU A 292 21.15 -15.77 -0.02
CA LEU A 292 20.59 -14.47 0.32
C LEU A 292 21.56 -13.65 1.16
N THR A 293 22.19 -14.28 2.16
CA THR A 293 23.17 -13.63 3.04
C THR A 293 24.35 -13.11 2.23
N THR A 294 24.85 -13.90 1.28
CA THR A 294 25.97 -13.52 0.41
C THR A 294 25.60 -12.34 -0.50
N MET A 295 24.40 -12.34 -1.08
CA MET A 295 23.92 -11.20 -1.89
C MET A 295 23.83 -9.91 -1.07
N VAL A 296 23.22 -9.98 0.13
CA VAL A 296 23.11 -8.82 1.02
C VAL A 296 24.48 -8.31 1.46
N LEU A 297 25.40 -9.20 1.82
CA LEU A 297 26.75 -8.80 2.21
C LEU A 297 27.53 -8.14 1.05
N ASN A 298 27.45 -8.67 -0.15
CA ASN A 298 28.10 -8.08 -1.32
C ASN A 298 27.51 -6.71 -1.66
N ARG A 299 26.19 -6.55 -1.53
CA ARG A 299 25.56 -5.25 -1.67
C ARG A 299 26.07 -4.25 -0.64
N LEU A 300 26.07 -4.61 0.65
CA LEU A 300 26.41 -3.68 1.74
C LEU A 300 27.90 -3.38 1.85
N LYS A 301 28.76 -4.38 1.59
CA LYS A 301 30.23 -4.24 1.77
C LYS A 301 30.97 -3.85 0.50
N VAL A 302 30.55 -4.38 -0.64
CA VAL A 302 31.22 -4.20 -1.93
C VAL A 302 30.48 -3.16 -2.80
N GLY A 303 29.23 -2.85 -2.46
CA GLY A 303 28.40 -1.93 -3.25
C GLY A 303 27.86 -2.56 -4.54
N LEU A 304 27.84 -3.89 -4.65
CA LEU A 304 27.33 -4.58 -5.82
C LEU A 304 25.83 -4.32 -5.99
N GLN A 305 25.41 -3.93 -7.18
CA GLN A 305 24.00 -3.65 -7.46
C GLN A 305 23.28 -4.97 -7.75
N VAL A 306 22.68 -5.56 -6.72
CA VAL A 306 21.99 -6.85 -6.80
C VAL A 306 20.70 -6.83 -6.01
N VAL A 307 19.69 -7.56 -6.51
CA VAL A 307 18.40 -7.75 -5.86
C VAL A 307 17.85 -9.14 -6.17
N ALA A 308 17.11 -9.71 -5.23
CA ALA A 308 16.39 -10.97 -5.40
C ALA A 308 14.89 -10.77 -5.20
N VAL A 309 14.11 -11.42 -6.06
CA VAL A 309 12.63 -11.40 -6.09
C VAL A 309 12.13 -12.83 -6.25
N LYS A 310 11.00 -13.15 -5.60
CA LYS A 310 10.33 -14.43 -5.79
C LYS A 310 9.58 -14.46 -7.12
N ALA A 311 9.66 -15.59 -7.82
CA ALA A 311 8.88 -15.81 -9.03
C ALA A 311 7.37 -15.78 -8.75
N PRO A 312 6.56 -15.14 -9.62
CA PRO A 312 5.12 -15.09 -9.46
C PRO A 312 4.45 -16.43 -9.82
N GLY A 313 3.32 -16.73 -9.16
CA GLY A 313 2.54 -17.94 -9.42
C GLY A 313 3.06 -19.18 -8.67
N PHE A 314 2.43 -20.32 -8.94
CA PHE A 314 2.73 -21.63 -8.36
C PHE A 314 2.64 -22.71 -9.44
N GLY A 315 3.39 -23.81 -9.27
CA GLY A 315 3.36 -24.96 -10.18
C GLY A 315 3.64 -24.56 -11.64
N ASP A 316 2.85 -25.10 -12.56
CA ASP A 316 3.03 -24.87 -14.01
C ASP A 316 2.81 -23.42 -14.42
N ASN A 317 1.93 -22.70 -13.72
CA ASN A 317 1.72 -21.28 -13.99
C ASN A 317 2.99 -20.45 -13.69
N ARG A 318 3.75 -20.82 -12.64
CA ARG A 318 5.05 -20.18 -12.33
C ARG A 318 6.08 -20.46 -13.43
N LYS A 319 6.19 -21.72 -13.88
CA LYS A 319 7.10 -22.13 -14.97
C LYS A 319 6.81 -21.35 -16.25
N ASN A 320 5.53 -21.33 -16.65
CA ASN A 320 5.09 -20.59 -17.82
C ASN A 320 5.34 -19.09 -17.72
N THR A 321 5.10 -18.48 -16.56
CA THR A 321 5.35 -17.04 -16.36
C THR A 321 6.85 -16.73 -16.39
N LEU A 322 7.71 -17.58 -15.81
CA LEU A 322 9.17 -17.44 -15.92
C LEU A 322 9.64 -17.55 -17.37
N ALA A 323 9.10 -18.51 -18.15
CA ALA A 323 9.41 -18.65 -19.57
C ALA A 323 8.99 -17.40 -20.37
N ASP A 324 7.80 -16.85 -20.10
CA ASP A 324 7.31 -15.63 -20.74
C ASP A 324 8.23 -14.43 -20.45
N MET A 325 8.67 -14.28 -19.19
CA MET A 325 9.62 -13.22 -18.80
C MET A 325 10.99 -13.40 -19.42
N ALA A 326 11.50 -14.64 -19.49
CA ALA A 326 12.78 -14.94 -20.11
C ALA A 326 12.76 -14.61 -21.61
N ILE A 327 11.70 -14.99 -22.33
CA ILE A 327 11.52 -14.66 -23.74
C ILE A 327 11.43 -13.14 -23.94
N ALA A 328 10.67 -12.44 -23.11
CA ALA A 328 10.53 -10.99 -23.21
C ALA A 328 11.84 -10.21 -22.94
N THR A 329 12.76 -10.79 -22.20
CA THR A 329 14.05 -10.16 -21.85
C THR A 329 15.25 -10.75 -22.60
N GLY A 330 15.03 -11.79 -23.40
CA GLY A 330 16.08 -12.48 -24.17
C GLY A 330 16.96 -13.41 -23.33
N GLY A 331 16.51 -13.82 -22.15
CA GLY A 331 17.21 -14.76 -21.26
C GLY A 331 16.73 -16.20 -21.38
N LYS A 332 17.31 -17.06 -20.54
CA LYS A 332 16.92 -18.47 -20.40
C LYS A 332 16.50 -18.76 -18.96
N VAL A 333 15.65 -19.78 -18.80
CA VAL A 333 15.23 -20.27 -17.49
C VAL A 333 16.17 -21.40 -17.05
N PHE A 334 16.71 -21.29 -15.84
CA PHE A 334 17.58 -22.27 -15.22
C PHE A 334 16.79 -23.20 -14.31
N GLY A 335 17.25 -24.46 -14.19
CA GLY A 335 16.61 -25.47 -13.36
C GLY A 335 15.39 -26.14 -13.99
N ASP A 336 15.04 -25.79 -15.21
CA ASP A 336 14.04 -26.49 -16.02
C ASP A 336 14.52 -27.92 -16.34
N GLU A 337 13.63 -28.88 -16.16
CA GLU A 337 13.91 -30.30 -16.42
C GLU A 337 14.17 -30.58 -17.91
N ALA A 338 13.62 -29.75 -18.80
CA ALA A 338 13.80 -29.88 -20.25
C ALA A 338 15.14 -29.38 -20.75
N ASN A 339 15.70 -28.31 -20.15
CA ASN A 339 16.90 -27.63 -20.65
C ASN A 339 18.19 -28.04 -19.94
N LEU A 340 18.11 -28.72 -18.79
CA LEU A 340 19.24 -29.17 -17.96
C LEU A 340 20.30 -28.08 -17.65
N LEU A 341 19.94 -26.80 -17.79
CA LEU A 341 20.83 -25.68 -17.55
C LEU A 341 21.08 -25.51 -16.05
N LYS A 342 22.35 -25.51 -15.65
CA LYS A 342 22.77 -25.27 -14.27
C LYS A 342 23.20 -23.81 -14.09
N ILE A 343 22.86 -23.22 -12.97
CA ILE A 343 23.22 -21.83 -12.65
C ILE A 343 24.74 -21.66 -12.53
N GLU A 344 25.44 -22.72 -12.11
CA GLU A 344 26.90 -22.74 -11.97
C GLU A 344 27.62 -22.51 -13.29
N ASP A 345 27.02 -22.93 -14.42
CA ASP A 345 27.60 -22.84 -15.78
C ASP A 345 27.07 -21.62 -16.57
N VAL A 346 26.44 -20.64 -15.89
CA VAL A 346 25.78 -19.47 -16.49
C VAL A 346 26.77 -18.63 -17.32
N GLN A 347 26.32 -18.23 -18.50
CA GLN A 347 27.05 -17.30 -19.38
C GLN A 347 26.23 -15.99 -19.52
N ILE A 348 26.91 -14.91 -19.92
CA ILE A 348 26.28 -13.61 -20.11
C ILE A 348 25.10 -13.64 -21.10
N GLY A 349 25.21 -14.48 -22.15
CA GLY A 349 24.16 -14.65 -23.15
C GLY A 349 22.96 -15.48 -22.70
N ASP A 350 22.99 -16.08 -21.50
CA ASP A 350 21.88 -16.82 -20.91
C ASP A 350 21.04 -15.92 -19.98
N LEU A 351 21.58 -14.77 -19.60
CA LEU A 351 20.88 -13.79 -18.77
C LEU A 351 19.97 -12.91 -19.62
N GLY A 352 18.76 -12.67 -19.13
CA GLY A 352 17.90 -11.65 -19.70
C GLY A 352 18.45 -10.25 -19.44
N GLU A 353 18.03 -9.28 -20.25
CA GLU A 353 18.38 -7.87 -20.03
C GLU A 353 17.13 -7.00 -20.18
N ALA A 354 16.93 -6.06 -19.24
CA ALA A 354 15.93 -5.02 -19.34
C ALA A 354 16.58 -3.65 -19.18
N GLU A 355 16.06 -2.65 -19.91
CA GLU A 355 16.62 -1.30 -19.89
C GLU A 355 16.34 -0.61 -18.57
N GLU A 356 15.18 -0.89 -17.97
CA GLU A 356 14.77 -0.33 -16.70
C GLU A 356 14.04 -1.37 -15.84
N VAL A 357 14.42 -1.46 -14.57
CA VAL A 357 13.80 -2.34 -13.57
C VAL A 357 13.45 -1.51 -12.34
N SER A 358 12.20 -1.62 -11.89
CA SER A 358 11.73 -0.98 -10.66
C SER A 358 11.04 -2.01 -9.77
N ILE A 359 11.52 -2.18 -8.54
CA ILE A 359 11.02 -3.18 -7.59
C ILE A 359 10.60 -2.48 -6.32
N THR A 360 9.36 -2.69 -5.92
CA THR A 360 8.82 -2.26 -4.63
C THR A 360 8.79 -3.43 -3.64
N LYS A 361 8.16 -3.24 -2.50
CA LYS A 361 7.94 -4.33 -1.54
C LYS A 361 7.01 -5.41 -2.11
N ASP A 362 6.06 -5.04 -2.96
CA ASP A 362 4.95 -5.89 -3.37
C ASP A 362 4.96 -6.24 -4.86
N ASP A 363 5.65 -5.44 -5.69
CA ASP A 363 5.64 -5.64 -7.14
C ASP A 363 7.01 -5.38 -7.80
N THR A 364 7.16 -5.96 -9.00
CA THR A 364 8.33 -5.79 -9.88
C THR A 364 7.87 -5.39 -11.27
N LEU A 365 8.49 -4.35 -11.82
CA LEU A 365 8.26 -3.80 -13.14
C LEU A 365 9.52 -3.94 -13.98
N LEU A 366 9.40 -4.59 -15.14
CA LEU A 366 10.44 -4.72 -16.15
C LEU A 366 10.02 -3.93 -17.39
N LEU A 367 10.85 -3.01 -17.86
CA LEU A 367 10.57 -2.19 -19.04
C LEU A 367 11.67 -2.37 -20.08
N ARG A 368 11.25 -2.37 -21.36
CA ARG A 368 12.14 -2.49 -22.52
C ARG A 368 13.08 -3.69 -22.40
N GLY A 369 12.49 -4.88 -22.27
CA GLY A 369 13.25 -6.14 -22.33
C GLY A 369 13.91 -6.30 -23.70
N LYS A 370 15.09 -6.93 -23.75
CA LYS A 370 15.85 -7.15 -24.99
C LYS A 370 15.49 -8.47 -25.69
N GLY A 371 14.31 -9.03 -25.44
CA GLY A 371 13.81 -10.19 -26.16
C GLY A 371 13.61 -9.90 -27.65
N ALA A 372 13.81 -10.91 -28.51
CA ALA A 372 13.53 -10.77 -29.93
C ALA A 372 12.02 -10.74 -30.18
N THR A 373 11.53 -9.72 -30.89
CA THR A 373 10.10 -9.54 -31.19
C THR A 373 9.48 -10.79 -31.84
N ALA A 374 10.24 -11.45 -32.74
CA ALA A 374 9.79 -12.68 -33.39
C ALA A 374 9.54 -13.84 -32.41
N ASP A 375 10.30 -13.94 -31.31
CA ASP A 375 10.12 -14.99 -30.32
C ASP A 375 8.97 -14.63 -29.36
N ILE A 376 8.77 -13.35 -29.09
CA ILE A 376 7.61 -12.85 -28.33
C ILE A 376 6.32 -13.13 -29.12
N GLU A 377 6.28 -12.82 -30.43
CA GLU A 377 5.13 -13.10 -31.30
C GLU A 377 4.78 -14.59 -31.38
N LYS A 378 5.81 -15.45 -31.52
CA LYS A 378 5.61 -16.91 -31.48
C LYS A 378 5.00 -17.36 -30.14
N ARG A 379 5.51 -16.79 -29.02
CA ARG A 379 4.97 -17.13 -27.69
C ARG A 379 3.54 -16.69 -27.51
N ILE A 380 3.17 -15.52 -28.05
CA ILE A 380 1.79 -15.01 -28.07
C ILE A 380 0.89 -15.99 -28.83
N SER A 381 1.28 -16.38 -30.04
CA SER A 381 0.51 -17.33 -30.86
C SER A 381 0.32 -18.68 -30.16
N LEU A 382 1.34 -19.19 -29.48
CA LEU A 382 1.23 -20.43 -28.70
C LEU A 382 0.22 -20.30 -27.55
N ILE A 383 0.23 -19.17 -26.83
CA ILE A 383 -0.74 -18.95 -25.75
C ILE A 383 -2.17 -18.81 -26.30
N GLU A 384 -2.34 -18.17 -27.46
CA GLU A 384 -3.65 -18.06 -28.13
C GLU A 384 -4.19 -19.44 -28.53
N ASP A 385 -3.35 -20.30 -29.09
CA ASP A 385 -3.70 -21.68 -29.43
C ASP A 385 -4.03 -22.51 -28.17
N GLU A 386 -3.28 -22.34 -27.07
CA GLU A 386 -3.57 -22.99 -25.79
C GLU A 386 -4.93 -22.55 -25.21
N ILE A 387 -5.31 -21.27 -25.34
CA ILE A 387 -6.60 -20.74 -24.89
C ILE A 387 -7.76 -21.37 -25.67
N GLU A 388 -7.61 -21.54 -26.99
CA GLU A 388 -8.65 -22.16 -27.81
C GLU A 388 -8.91 -23.62 -27.44
N HIS A 389 -7.85 -24.36 -27.08
CA HIS A 389 -7.91 -25.79 -26.78
C HIS A 389 -8.22 -26.12 -25.31
N SER A 390 -8.05 -25.18 -24.38
CA SER A 390 -8.37 -25.40 -22.97
C SER A 390 -9.88 -25.50 -22.72
N THR A 391 -10.27 -26.39 -21.83
CA THR A 391 -11.67 -26.58 -21.39
C THR A 391 -11.96 -25.94 -20.03
N SER A 392 -10.93 -25.49 -19.31
CA SER A 392 -11.01 -24.91 -17.97
C SER A 392 -11.11 -23.38 -18.04
N ASP A 393 -12.18 -22.82 -17.54
CA ASP A 393 -12.36 -21.35 -17.48
C ASP A 393 -11.27 -20.67 -16.64
N TYR A 394 -10.82 -21.30 -15.57
CA TYR A 394 -9.73 -20.80 -14.73
C TYR A 394 -8.40 -20.75 -15.50
N GLU A 395 -8.06 -21.81 -16.23
CA GLU A 395 -6.84 -21.84 -17.05
C GLU A 395 -6.90 -20.80 -18.16
N LYS A 396 -8.05 -20.68 -18.83
CA LYS A 396 -8.29 -19.63 -19.84
C LYS A 396 -8.06 -18.23 -19.26
N GLU A 397 -8.57 -17.96 -18.06
CA GLU A 397 -8.36 -16.67 -17.39
C GLU A 397 -6.88 -16.42 -17.16
N LYS A 398 -6.14 -17.39 -16.64
CA LYS A 398 -4.68 -17.26 -16.39
C LYS A 398 -3.87 -17.09 -17.68
N MET A 399 -4.21 -17.81 -18.72
CA MET A 399 -3.58 -17.65 -20.03
C MET A 399 -3.88 -16.27 -20.64
N ASN A 400 -5.12 -15.78 -20.53
CA ASN A 400 -5.47 -14.42 -20.95
C ASN A 400 -4.72 -13.33 -20.18
N GLU A 401 -4.46 -13.52 -18.87
CA GLU A 401 -3.64 -12.62 -18.09
C GLU A 401 -2.19 -12.60 -18.60
N ARG A 402 -1.61 -13.76 -18.93
CA ARG A 402 -0.26 -13.88 -19.49
C ARG A 402 -0.17 -13.21 -20.87
N LEU A 403 -1.14 -13.50 -21.73
CA LEU A 403 -1.26 -12.91 -23.07
C LEU A 403 -1.32 -11.38 -23.00
N ALA A 404 -2.12 -10.83 -22.11
CA ALA A 404 -2.25 -9.39 -21.92
C ALA A 404 -0.93 -8.74 -21.46
N LYS A 405 -0.14 -9.41 -20.61
CA LYS A 405 1.16 -8.94 -20.14
C LYS A 405 2.22 -8.92 -21.25
N LEU A 406 2.18 -9.89 -22.15
CA LEU A 406 3.12 -9.99 -23.27
C LEU A 406 2.77 -9.06 -24.45
N SER A 407 1.46 -8.97 -24.79
CA SER A 407 1.01 -8.34 -26.04
C SER A 407 0.75 -6.83 -25.94
N LYS A 408 0.38 -6.31 -24.76
CA LYS A 408 -0.13 -4.92 -24.61
C LYS A 408 0.86 -3.94 -24.01
N GLY A 409 1.99 -4.42 -23.50
CA GLY A 409 2.98 -3.57 -22.86
C GLY A 409 2.48 -2.88 -21.58
N VAL A 410 3.20 -1.87 -21.16
CA VAL A 410 2.94 -1.04 -19.97
C VAL A 410 2.68 0.40 -20.39
N ALA A 411 1.57 0.97 -19.93
CA ALA A 411 1.34 2.41 -20.07
C ALA A 411 2.10 3.16 -18.96
N VAL A 412 2.96 4.08 -19.34
CA VAL A 412 3.70 4.94 -18.42
C VAL A 412 3.14 6.35 -18.51
N LEU A 413 2.49 6.79 -17.44
CA LEU A 413 2.04 8.17 -17.27
C LEU A 413 3.19 8.98 -16.66
N LYS A 414 3.77 9.89 -17.45
CA LYS A 414 4.80 10.82 -17.00
C LYS A 414 4.12 12.12 -16.57
N VAL A 415 4.22 12.43 -15.28
CA VAL A 415 3.57 13.61 -14.70
C VAL A 415 4.51 14.79 -14.75
N GLY A 416 4.10 15.86 -15.44
CA GLY A 416 4.83 17.11 -15.56
C GLY A 416 4.45 18.14 -14.52
N GLY A 417 5.34 19.14 -14.30
CA GLY A 417 5.07 20.27 -13.39
C GLY A 417 6.23 21.27 -13.36
N ALA A 418 5.98 22.45 -12.81
CA ALA A 418 6.96 23.53 -12.70
C ALA A 418 7.92 23.35 -11.51
N SER A 419 7.54 22.54 -10.52
CA SER A 419 8.34 22.27 -9.33
C SER A 419 8.19 20.83 -8.86
N GLU A 420 9.20 20.32 -8.14
CA GLU A 420 9.16 18.98 -7.54
C GLU A 420 7.94 18.79 -6.60
N VAL A 421 7.54 19.84 -5.89
CA VAL A 421 6.38 19.82 -4.98
C VAL A 421 5.08 19.60 -5.76
N GLU A 422 4.92 20.31 -6.89
CA GLU A 422 3.76 20.19 -7.77
C GLU A 422 3.71 18.80 -8.44
N VAL A 423 4.84 18.32 -8.96
CA VAL A 423 4.92 17.00 -9.59
C VAL A 423 4.58 15.89 -8.59
N ASN A 424 5.07 15.97 -7.36
CA ASN A 424 4.78 14.99 -6.31
C ASN A 424 3.28 14.99 -5.93
N GLU A 425 2.67 16.17 -5.74
CA GLU A 425 1.23 16.28 -5.44
C GLU A 425 0.39 15.71 -6.57
N LYS A 426 0.70 16.08 -7.81
CA LYS A 426 -0.02 15.62 -8.99
C LYS A 426 0.15 14.12 -9.22
N LYS A 427 1.33 13.58 -8.94
CA LYS A 427 1.61 12.14 -9.02
C LYS A 427 0.80 11.34 -8.00
N ASP A 428 0.73 11.80 -6.73
CA ASP A 428 -0.10 11.18 -5.70
C ASP A 428 -1.57 11.15 -6.19
N ARG A 429 -2.09 12.26 -6.68
CA ARG A 429 -3.46 12.41 -7.21
C ARG A 429 -3.75 11.53 -8.44
N VAL A 430 -2.81 11.42 -9.38
CA VAL A 430 -2.92 10.51 -10.55
C VAL A 430 -2.92 9.05 -10.11
N THR A 431 -2.14 8.71 -9.08
CA THR A 431 -2.10 7.36 -8.54
C THR A 431 -3.42 6.98 -7.87
N ASP A 432 -4.00 7.89 -7.07
CA ASP A 432 -5.31 7.69 -6.44
C ASP A 432 -6.40 7.52 -7.50
N ALA A 433 -6.41 8.38 -8.53
CA ALA A 433 -7.37 8.28 -9.64
C ALA A 433 -7.25 6.96 -10.42
N LEU A 434 -6.04 6.46 -10.61
CA LEU A 434 -5.80 5.17 -11.26
C LEU A 434 -6.33 4.01 -10.41
N ASN A 435 -6.09 4.03 -9.10
CA ASN A 435 -6.56 3.01 -8.17
C ASN A 435 -8.09 3.03 -8.04
N ALA A 436 -8.68 4.22 -7.91
CA ALA A 436 -10.14 4.39 -7.91
C ALA A 436 -10.78 3.85 -9.19
N THR A 437 -10.16 4.09 -10.34
CA THR A 437 -10.65 3.58 -11.62
C THR A 437 -10.60 2.06 -11.69
N ARG A 438 -9.52 1.44 -11.19
CA ARG A 438 -9.43 -0.03 -11.07
C ARG A 438 -10.50 -0.59 -10.14
N ALA A 439 -10.69 0.03 -8.97
CA ALA A 439 -11.72 -0.35 -8.01
C ALA A 439 -13.14 -0.26 -8.62
N ALA A 440 -13.39 0.74 -9.46
CA ALA A 440 -14.65 0.91 -10.17
C ALA A 440 -14.88 -0.15 -11.27
N ILE A 441 -13.82 -0.58 -11.94
CA ILE A 441 -13.89 -1.68 -12.90
C ILE A 441 -14.20 -3.02 -12.21
N GLU A 442 -13.67 -3.21 -10.98
CA GLU A 442 -13.86 -4.46 -10.23
C GLU A 442 -15.27 -4.60 -9.63
N GLU A 443 -15.77 -3.60 -8.94
CA GLU A 443 -17.02 -3.68 -8.18
C GLU A 443 -18.12 -2.70 -8.68
N GLY A 444 -17.87 -1.93 -9.74
CA GLY A 444 -18.80 -0.94 -10.26
C GLY A 444 -18.76 0.39 -9.50
N ILE A 445 -19.71 1.26 -9.81
CA ILE A 445 -19.86 2.61 -9.28
C ILE A 445 -21.20 2.81 -8.58
N VAL A 446 -21.20 3.75 -7.64
CA VAL A 446 -22.39 4.24 -6.91
C VAL A 446 -22.45 5.77 -7.00
N PRO A 447 -23.60 6.42 -6.68
CA PRO A 447 -23.67 7.88 -6.58
C PRO A 447 -22.62 8.40 -5.61
N GLY A 448 -21.78 9.33 -6.07
CA GLY A 448 -20.63 9.83 -5.34
C GLY A 448 -20.92 10.89 -4.29
N GLY A 449 -19.87 11.52 -3.79
CA GLY A 449 -19.99 12.61 -2.81
C GLY A 449 -20.62 12.23 -1.48
N GLY A 450 -20.56 10.95 -1.09
CA GLY A 450 -21.17 10.42 0.13
C GLY A 450 -22.68 10.14 0.03
N VAL A 451 -23.31 10.36 -1.13
CA VAL A 451 -24.75 10.14 -1.36
C VAL A 451 -25.11 8.67 -1.22
N ALA A 452 -24.32 7.75 -1.74
CA ALA A 452 -24.57 6.30 -1.62
C ALA A 452 -24.66 5.84 -0.16
N LEU A 453 -23.73 6.27 0.70
CA LEU A 453 -23.76 5.98 2.14
C LEU A 453 -24.99 6.61 2.83
N LEU A 454 -25.32 7.83 2.45
CA LEU A 454 -26.50 8.53 2.99
C LEU A 454 -27.80 7.79 2.63
N ARG A 455 -27.92 7.31 1.40
CA ARG A 455 -29.11 6.58 0.89
C ARG A 455 -29.22 5.19 1.50
N SER A 456 -28.12 4.48 1.64
CA SER A 456 -28.09 3.14 2.25
C SER A 456 -28.49 3.15 3.73
N ALA A 457 -28.43 4.29 4.42
CA ALA A 457 -28.92 4.39 5.80
C ALA A 457 -30.39 3.99 5.97
N LYS A 458 -31.21 4.01 4.91
CA LYS A 458 -32.64 3.58 4.96
C LYS A 458 -32.79 2.11 5.32
N VAL A 459 -31.89 1.24 4.89
CA VAL A 459 -31.96 -0.22 5.13
C VAL A 459 -31.82 -0.54 6.63
N LEU A 460 -31.17 0.36 7.40
CA LEU A 460 -30.92 0.16 8.81
C LEU A 460 -32.19 0.09 9.67
N GLY A 461 -33.31 0.65 9.20
CA GLY A 461 -34.61 0.51 9.84
C GLY A 461 -35.15 -0.93 9.93
N ASN A 462 -34.68 -1.80 9.06
CA ASN A 462 -35.11 -3.20 8.93
C ASN A 462 -34.13 -4.21 9.55
N VAL A 463 -33.01 -3.75 10.11
CA VAL A 463 -31.99 -4.64 10.70
C VAL A 463 -32.52 -5.28 11.97
N LYS A 464 -32.56 -6.61 12.00
CA LYS A 464 -32.97 -7.38 13.18
C LYS A 464 -31.87 -7.38 14.24
N VAL A 465 -32.23 -6.95 15.44
CA VAL A 465 -31.32 -6.88 16.60
C VAL A 465 -31.90 -7.64 17.75
N ASP A 466 -31.05 -8.16 18.64
CA ASP A 466 -31.46 -9.04 19.74
C ASP A 466 -31.77 -8.24 21.04
N ASN A 467 -31.21 -7.04 21.15
CA ASN A 467 -31.38 -6.18 22.35
C ASN A 467 -31.23 -4.68 22.02
N ASP A 468 -31.52 -3.82 23.01
CA ASP A 468 -31.46 -2.36 22.84
C ASP A 468 -30.06 -1.82 22.64
N ASP A 469 -29.02 -2.44 23.19
CA ASP A 469 -27.62 -2.03 22.99
C ASP A 469 -27.18 -2.28 21.54
N GLN A 470 -27.55 -3.42 20.93
CA GLN A 470 -27.34 -3.63 19.50
C GLN A 470 -28.09 -2.61 18.65
N LYS A 471 -29.31 -2.22 19.09
CA LYS A 471 -30.08 -1.16 18.42
C LYS A 471 -29.37 0.18 18.48
N GLN A 472 -28.69 0.50 19.59
CA GLN A 472 -27.83 1.68 19.67
C GLN A 472 -26.65 1.56 18.72
N GLY A 473 -26.03 0.39 18.60
CA GLY A 473 -24.98 0.13 17.61
C GLY A 473 -25.42 0.44 16.18
N VAL A 474 -26.62 0.03 15.79
CA VAL A 474 -27.22 0.37 14.47
C VAL A 474 -27.42 1.87 14.32
N ARG A 475 -27.90 2.57 15.37
CA ARG A 475 -28.08 4.02 15.34
C ARG A 475 -26.76 4.79 15.22
N ILE A 476 -25.68 4.29 15.84
CA ILE A 476 -24.34 4.86 15.70
C ILE A 476 -23.94 4.89 14.23
N VAL A 477 -24.06 3.75 13.54
CA VAL A 477 -23.73 3.67 12.11
C VAL A 477 -24.66 4.56 11.29
N GLN A 478 -25.95 4.58 11.58
CA GLN A 478 -26.93 5.44 10.89
C GLN A 478 -26.58 6.93 10.95
N ARG A 479 -25.98 7.39 12.03
CA ARG A 479 -25.48 8.76 12.16
C ARG A 479 -24.15 8.94 11.47
N ALA A 480 -23.21 7.99 11.66
CA ALA A 480 -21.88 8.08 11.13
C ALA A 480 -21.82 8.13 9.59
N VAL A 481 -22.66 7.36 8.89
CA VAL A 481 -22.70 7.35 7.42
C VAL A 481 -23.17 8.65 6.78
N ARG A 482 -23.68 9.59 7.56
CA ARG A 482 -24.01 10.95 7.09
C ARG A 482 -22.81 11.88 7.07
N GLU A 483 -21.79 11.59 7.88
CA GLU A 483 -20.65 12.49 8.09
C GLU A 483 -19.79 12.72 6.84
N PRO A 484 -19.51 11.74 5.95
CA PRO A 484 -18.78 12.01 4.71
C PRO A 484 -19.48 13.08 3.86
N PHE A 485 -20.77 12.91 3.59
CA PHE A 485 -21.56 13.91 2.86
C PHE A 485 -21.59 15.27 3.58
N ALA A 486 -21.86 15.28 4.87
CA ALA A 486 -21.90 16.50 5.67
C ALA A 486 -20.54 17.23 5.69
N THR A 487 -19.44 16.50 5.69
CA THR A 487 -18.09 17.07 5.66
C THR A 487 -17.81 17.76 4.32
N ILE A 488 -18.19 17.15 3.19
CA ILE A 488 -18.04 17.74 1.86
C ILE A 488 -18.84 19.06 1.77
N VAL A 489 -20.06 19.06 2.25
CA VAL A 489 -20.95 20.26 2.26
C VAL A 489 -20.38 21.35 3.17
N ARG A 490 -19.90 21.01 4.36
CA ARG A 490 -19.26 21.96 5.29
C ARG A 490 -17.99 22.58 4.70
N ASN A 491 -17.17 21.78 4.01
CA ASN A 491 -15.97 22.27 3.33
C ASN A 491 -16.31 23.22 2.16
N ALA A 492 -17.51 23.07 1.58
CA ALA A 492 -18.04 24.01 0.58
C ALA A 492 -18.57 25.34 1.19
N GLY A 493 -18.64 25.43 2.53
CA GLY A 493 -19.13 26.62 3.23
C GLY A 493 -20.65 26.69 3.35
N VAL A 494 -21.35 25.58 3.15
CA VAL A 494 -22.82 25.49 3.19
C VAL A 494 -23.27 24.73 4.44
N ASP A 495 -24.48 25.05 4.96
CA ASP A 495 -25.06 24.30 6.10
C ASP A 495 -25.43 22.88 5.65
N ALA A 496 -24.71 21.92 6.22
CA ALA A 496 -24.89 20.52 5.90
C ALA A 496 -26.27 19.98 6.28
N SER A 497 -26.91 20.51 7.35
CA SER A 497 -28.19 20.03 7.82
C SER A 497 -29.30 20.31 6.81
N ILE A 498 -29.32 21.51 6.24
CA ILE A 498 -30.31 21.94 5.23
C ILE A 498 -30.16 21.10 3.95
N VAL A 499 -28.94 20.94 3.48
CA VAL A 499 -28.65 20.19 2.25
C VAL A 499 -29.00 18.71 2.42
N LEU A 500 -28.66 18.14 3.59
CA LEU A 500 -28.92 16.76 3.95
C LEU A 500 -30.45 16.46 3.97
N GLU A 501 -31.24 17.33 4.62
CA GLU A 501 -32.69 17.20 4.65
C GLU A 501 -33.28 17.24 3.24
N LYS A 502 -32.88 18.21 2.42
CA LYS A 502 -33.36 18.36 1.05
C LYS A 502 -33.03 17.17 0.17
N VAL A 503 -31.80 16.60 0.30
CA VAL A 503 -31.42 15.40 -0.42
C VAL A 503 -32.27 14.21 0.04
N LEU A 504 -32.47 14.02 1.36
CA LEU A 504 -33.24 12.91 1.89
C LEU A 504 -34.75 13.00 1.58
N ALA A 505 -35.29 14.21 1.42
CA ALA A 505 -36.70 14.44 1.04
C ALA A 505 -37.01 13.95 -0.37
N ASN A 506 -36.02 13.91 -1.28
CA ASN A 506 -36.18 13.37 -2.63
C ASN A 506 -36.05 11.84 -2.61
N SER A 507 -36.98 11.13 -3.25
CA SER A 507 -36.99 9.66 -3.29
C SER A 507 -36.01 9.05 -4.29
N ALA A 508 -35.51 9.81 -5.28
CA ALA A 508 -34.58 9.34 -6.27
C ALA A 508 -33.22 9.02 -5.63
N VAL A 509 -32.73 7.80 -5.83
CA VAL A 509 -31.49 7.29 -5.22
C VAL A 509 -30.27 8.08 -5.69
N GLU A 510 -30.26 8.49 -6.94
CA GLU A 510 -29.17 9.20 -7.61
C GLU A 510 -29.19 10.72 -7.36
N PHE A 511 -30.23 11.25 -6.74
CA PHE A 511 -30.34 12.68 -6.46
C PHE A 511 -29.43 13.07 -5.30
N GLY A 512 -28.56 14.04 -5.54
CA GLY A 512 -27.58 14.53 -4.59
C GLY A 512 -27.30 16.03 -4.72
N TYR A 513 -26.17 16.46 -4.17
CA TYR A 513 -25.73 17.85 -4.18
C TYR A 513 -24.30 17.96 -4.69
N ASP A 514 -24.12 18.74 -5.75
CA ASP A 514 -22.81 19.08 -6.27
C ASP A 514 -22.24 20.27 -5.47
N ALA A 515 -21.27 19.98 -4.63
CA ALA A 515 -20.60 20.96 -3.77
C ALA A 515 -19.69 21.93 -4.56
N LEU A 516 -19.32 21.61 -5.81
CA LEU A 516 -18.52 22.49 -6.67
C LEU A 516 -19.37 23.65 -7.21
N THR A 517 -20.53 23.31 -7.78
CA THR A 517 -21.43 24.27 -8.47
C THR A 517 -22.55 24.79 -7.60
N ASP A 518 -22.71 24.27 -6.36
CA ASP A 518 -23.80 24.61 -5.43
C ASP A 518 -25.19 24.27 -6.00
N GLN A 519 -25.32 23.08 -6.65
CA GLN A 519 -26.57 22.68 -7.30
C GLN A 519 -27.00 21.26 -6.87
N TYR A 520 -28.33 21.03 -6.93
CA TYR A 520 -28.91 19.71 -6.73
C TYR A 520 -29.06 19.01 -8.08
N VAL A 521 -28.40 17.88 -8.24
CA VAL A 521 -28.27 17.19 -9.53
C VAL A 521 -28.50 15.67 -9.35
N ASN A 522 -28.72 15.00 -10.49
CA ASN A 522 -28.49 13.55 -10.56
C ASN A 522 -26.96 13.33 -10.58
N MET A 523 -26.46 12.64 -9.55
CA MET A 523 -25.02 12.46 -9.34
C MET A 523 -24.38 11.62 -10.45
N ILE A 524 -25.09 10.61 -10.95
CA ILE A 524 -24.59 9.75 -12.02
C ILE A 524 -24.48 10.53 -13.34
N ASP A 525 -25.57 11.26 -13.71
CA ASP A 525 -25.61 12.04 -14.94
C ASP A 525 -24.59 13.21 -14.92
N ALA A 526 -24.36 13.78 -13.74
CA ALA A 526 -23.34 14.80 -13.52
C ALA A 526 -21.90 14.24 -13.49
N GLY A 527 -21.71 12.92 -13.58
CA GLY A 527 -20.42 12.27 -13.49
C GLY A 527 -19.82 12.22 -12.10
N ILE A 528 -20.58 12.58 -11.05
CA ILE A 528 -20.13 12.56 -9.65
C ILE A 528 -20.38 11.15 -9.09
N VAL A 529 -19.41 10.27 -9.24
CA VAL A 529 -19.50 8.85 -8.92
C VAL A 529 -18.35 8.41 -8.04
N ASP A 530 -18.61 7.45 -7.15
CA ASP A 530 -17.59 6.83 -6.30
C ASP A 530 -17.50 5.32 -6.64
N PRO A 531 -16.28 4.71 -6.62
CA PRO A 531 -16.15 3.26 -6.75
C PRO A 531 -16.79 2.55 -5.57
N THR A 532 -17.63 1.55 -5.84
CA THR A 532 -18.33 0.77 -4.80
C THR A 532 -17.35 0.13 -3.82
N LYS A 533 -16.25 -0.43 -4.33
CA LYS A 533 -15.17 -1.04 -3.53
C LYS A 533 -14.58 -0.05 -2.52
N VAL A 534 -14.28 1.18 -2.95
CA VAL A 534 -13.72 2.25 -2.10
C VAL A 534 -14.67 2.59 -0.95
N VAL A 535 -15.95 2.84 -1.26
CA VAL A 535 -16.96 3.20 -0.25
C VAL A 535 -17.20 2.06 0.74
N ARG A 536 -17.26 0.82 0.25
CA ARG A 536 -17.45 -0.39 1.06
C ARG A 536 -16.28 -0.62 2.03
N ILE A 537 -15.05 -0.59 1.54
CA ILE A 537 -13.84 -0.80 2.33
C ILE A 537 -13.70 0.31 3.38
N ALA A 538 -13.89 1.57 2.99
CA ALA A 538 -13.85 2.70 3.92
C ALA A 538 -14.81 2.51 5.10
N LEU A 539 -16.03 2.03 4.87
CA LEU A 539 -16.99 1.76 5.94
C LEU A 539 -16.61 0.55 6.79
N GLN A 540 -16.17 -0.56 6.17
CA GLN A 540 -15.82 -1.78 6.89
C GLN A 540 -14.60 -1.58 7.79
N ASP A 541 -13.55 -0.94 7.31
CA ASP A 541 -12.33 -0.69 8.06
C ASP A 541 -12.56 0.33 9.18
N ALA A 542 -13.27 1.41 8.89
CA ALA A 542 -13.67 2.39 9.89
C ALA A 542 -14.46 1.75 11.02
N ALA A 543 -15.48 0.95 10.72
CA ALA A 543 -16.30 0.29 11.71
C ALA A 543 -15.53 -0.80 12.48
N GLY A 544 -14.68 -1.55 11.80
CA GLY A 544 -13.84 -2.58 12.41
C GLY A 544 -12.97 -2.02 13.53
N VAL A 545 -12.20 -0.96 13.24
CA VAL A 545 -11.29 -0.34 14.22
C VAL A 545 -12.06 0.48 15.25
N ALA A 546 -13.00 1.34 14.84
CA ALA A 546 -13.74 2.21 15.75
C ALA A 546 -14.59 1.41 16.75
N SER A 547 -15.21 0.30 16.33
CA SER A 547 -15.96 -0.57 17.24
C SER A 547 -15.08 -1.32 18.24
N LEU A 548 -13.84 -1.69 17.85
CA LEU A 548 -12.85 -2.24 18.77
C LEU A 548 -12.39 -1.19 19.79
N LEU A 549 -12.10 0.01 19.31
CA LEU A 549 -11.75 1.14 20.18
C LEU A 549 -12.83 1.38 21.22
N ALA A 550 -14.10 1.31 20.83
CA ALA A 550 -15.24 1.46 21.74
C ALA A 550 -15.28 0.39 22.85
N THR A 551 -14.77 -0.84 22.60
CA THR A 551 -14.71 -1.91 23.62
C THR A 551 -13.52 -1.79 24.57
N THR A 552 -12.65 -0.79 24.41
CA THR A 552 -11.43 -0.64 25.22
C THR A 552 -11.77 -0.23 26.65
N GLU A 553 -11.29 -0.99 27.63
CA GLU A 553 -11.43 -0.67 29.06
C GLU A 553 -10.14 -0.14 29.68
N CYS A 554 -8.98 -0.61 29.19
CA CYS A 554 -7.68 -0.18 29.73
C CYS A 554 -6.75 0.16 28.59
N VAL A 555 -6.06 1.28 28.73
CA VAL A 555 -5.00 1.74 27.81
C VAL A 555 -3.67 1.65 28.52
N VAL A 556 -2.72 0.95 27.93
CA VAL A 556 -1.39 0.70 28.49
C VAL A 556 -0.35 1.38 27.64
N THR A 557 0.37 2.35 28.22
CA THR A 557 1.46 3.07 27.52
C THR A 557 2.81 2.89 28.25
N GLU A 558 3.90 3.09 27.54
CA GLU A 558 5.24 3.14 28.16
C GLU A 558 5.44 4.49 28.82
N LEU A 559 6.05 4.52 30.00
CA LEU A 559 6.46 5.79 30.61
C LEU A 559 7.52 6.49 29.71
N PRO A 560 7.48 7.82 29.58
CA PRO A 560 8.53 8.57 28.90
C PRO A 560 9.88 8.22 29.51
N LYS A 561 10.89 8.01 28.67
CA LYS A 561 12.28 7.98 29.16
C LYS A 561 12.59 9.38 29.65
N GLU A 562 12.95 9.55 30.93
CA GLU A 562 13.63 10.77 31.37
C GLU A 562 14.90 10.91 30.52
N GLU A 563 14.99 11.95 29.73
CA GLU A 563 16.24 12.39 29.10
C GLU A 563 17.17 12.82 30.25
N LYS A 564 17.97 11.87 30.75
CA LYS A 564 19.09 12.23 31.62
C LYS A 564 20.03 13.09 30.80
N ASP A 565 20.15 14.34 31.23
CA ASP A 565 21.09 15.32 30.72
C ASP A 565 22.43 14.68 30.33
N MET A 566 22.70 14.52 29.05
CA MET A 566 24.02 14.16 28.52
C MET A 566 25.02 15.32 28.64
N HIS A 567 24.68 16.38 29.35
CA HIS A 567 25.58 17.53 29.59
C HIS A 567 26.53 17.39 30.79
N ALA A 568 26.42 16.30 31.57
CA ALA A 568 27.29 16.11 32.73
C ALA A 568 28.61 15.36 32.47
N ALA A 569 28.85 14.87 31.24
CA ALA A 569 30.05 14.06 30.94
C ALA A 569 31.12 14.79 30.13
N ALA A 570 30.92 16.06 29.75
CA ALA A 570 31.91 16.85 28.99
C ALA A 570 32.74 17.84 29.82
N GLY A 571 32.59 17.84 31.16
CA GLY A 571 33.23 18.80 32.07
C GLY A 571 34.31 18.22 32.99
N GLY A 572 35.09 17.24 32.56
CA GLY A 572 36.04 16.61 33.45
C GLY A 572 37.32 16.05 32.83
N MET A 573 37.96 16.78 31.92
CA MET A 573 39.37 16.51 31.56
C MET A 573 40.09 17.79 31.11
N GLY A 574 40.38 18.59 32.08
CA GLY A 574 41.32 19.72 31.95
C GLY A 574 42.11 19.83 33.23
N GLY A 575 43.34 19.34 33.22
CA GLY A 575 44.24 19.56 34.33
C GLY A 575 45.30 18.46 34.48
N TYR A 576 46.48 18.82 34.05
CA TYR A 576 47.83 18.28 34.12
C TYR A 576 48.34 17.52 32.92
#